data_1a5ac54343dab26893c63bd3dc5f9f1b
#
_entry.id   1a5ac54343dab26893c63bd3dc5f9f1b
#
_cell.length_a   1.000
_cell.length_b   1.000
_cell.length_c   1.000
_cell.angle_alpha   90.00
_cell.angle_beta   90.00
_cell.angle_gamma   90.00
#
_symmetry.space_group_name_H-M   'P 1'
#
loop_
_entity.id
_entity.type
_entity.pdbx_description
1 polymer ?
#
loop_
_entity_poly.entity_id
_entity_poly.type
_entity_poly.pdbx_seq_one_letter_code
_entity_poly.pdbx_strand_id
1 'polypeptide(L)'
;MSILDTAKAGNVLYEVGAYNLPTTHQTIERIYQDLLPHQEKFCKDIDHRKLALVCGFGAGKTYALCSKAVMLACMNIGHVSAVFQPTAPMLRDILIRTFNELLDQWQIPYTFRASPLPEYQLSWEEGTHTILLRTMLTYQRLRGQNLCAVGFDEADTIPKRDAESAMNMALARLRSGNVQQFYATTTPEGHGWAFETFEKNKKSDTALIQAKSSDNPFLPDTFIPSLYENYPPQLIKAYLLGQWVNLTSGQVYDRFSREDHVIDKIPFDTKMETLLCGVDFNVMNCNCVVGVRDGEKLVIIDEISKQKDTDALAQEIK
;
A
#
# COMPACT_ATOMS: atom_id res chain seq x y z
N MET A 1 8.52 22.22 -39.01
CA MET A 1 8.56 20.96 -39.77
C MET A 1 8.06 19.89 -38.81
N SER A 2 6.88 19.37 -39.06
CA SER A 2 6.14 18.49 -38.14
C SER A 2 6.83 17.13 -38.02
N ILE A 3 7.08 16.68 -36.77
CA ILE A 3 7.57 15.34 -36.50
C ILE A 3 6.34 14.44 -36.25
N LEU A 4 5.75 14.01 -37.33
CA LEU A 4 4.80 12.91 -37.40
C LEU A 4 5.29 12.04 -38.53
N ASP A 5 6.15 11.06 -38.25
CA ASP A 5 6.27 9.83 -39.05
C ASP A 5 7.38 8.93 -38.49
N THR A 6 7.06 8.11 -37.50
CA THR A 6 7.65 6.77 -37.32
C THR A 6 6.75 5.90 -36.44
N ALA A 7 5.51 5.71 -36.89
CA ALA A 7 4.70 4.61 -36.40
C ALA A 7 5.07 3.34 -37.20
N LYS A 8 6.06 2.59 -36.74
CA LYS A 8 6.28 1.20 -37.19
C LYS A 8 6.18 0.26 -36.02
N ALA A 9 5.17 -0.58 -36.10
CA ALA A 9 5.03 -1.86 -35.43
C ALA A 9 5.33 -1.87 -33.91
N GLY A 10 4.36 -1.52 -33.06
CA GLY A 10 4.29 -1.96 -31.66
C GLY A 10 5.08 -1.17 -30.62
N ASN A 11 5.91 -0.22 -30.98
CA ASN A 11 6.62 0.66 -30.06
C ASN A 11 6.16 2.10 -30.28
N VAL A 12 5.27 2.60 -29.43
CA VAL A 12 4.92 4.03 -29.41
C VAL A 12 5.97 4.72 -28.55
N LEU A 13 6.92 5.41 -29.21
CA LEU A 13 7.82 6.36 -28.57
C LEU A 13 7.14 7.72 -28.62
N TYR A 14 6.79 8.28 -27.47
CA TYR A 14 6.41 9.68 -27.38
C TYR A 14 7.67 10.48 -27.03
N GLU A 15 8.22 11.22 -27.99
CA GLU A 15 9.18 12.29 -27.71
C GLU A 15 8.38 13.57 -27.48
N VAL A 16 8.43 14.11 -26.28
CA VAL A 16 7.95 15.45 -25.99
C VAL A 16 9.06 16.43 -26.33
N GLY A 17 8.78 17.34 -27.22
CA GLY A 17 9.57 18.33 -27.91
C GLY A 17 10.89 18.82 -27.31
N ALA A 18 11.69 19.51 -28.12
CA ALA A 18 12.96 20.12 -27.76
C ALA A 18 12.75 21.26 -26.75
N TYR A 19 12.57 20.91 -25.47
CA TYR A 19 12.70 21.87 -24.38
C TYR A 19 14.19 22.00 -24.01
N ASN A 20 14.61 23.16 -23.56
CA ASN A 20 15.82 23.27 -22.77
C ASN A 20 15.66 22.33 -21.58
N LEU A 21 16.58 21.38 -21.39
CA LEU A 21 16.50 20.43 -20.28
C LEU A 21 16.46 21.21 -18.95
N PRO A 22 15.52 20.91 -18.05
CA PRO A 22 15.56 21.49 -16.72
C PRO A 22 16.70 20.87 -15.92
N THR A 23 17.16 21.55 -14.88
CA THR A 23 18.01 20.93 -13.87
C THR A 23 17.17 20.06 -12.91
N THR A 24 17.81 19.10 -12.26
CA THR A 24 17.16 18.33 -11.20
C THR A 24 16.67 19.21 -10.07
N HIS A 25 17.41 20.27 -9.73
CA HIS A 25 17.02 21.25 -8.70
C HIS A 25 15.73 21.99 -9.08
N GLN A 26 15.65 22.54 -10.29
CA GLN A 26 14.44 23.22 -10.78
C GLN A 26 13.21 22.30 -10.77
N THR A 27 13.42 21.03 -11.12
CA THR A 27 12.37 20.02 -11.08
C THR A 27 11.84 19.80 -9.66
N ILE A 28 12.75 19.62 -8.69
CA ILE A 28 12.39 19.43 -7.28
C ILE A 28 11.64 20.64 -6.73
N GLU A 29 12.05 21.85 -7.06
CA GLU A 29 11.35 23.08 -6.66
C GLU A 29 9.92 23.15 -7.23
N ARG A 30 9.74 22.82 -8.52
CA ARG A 30 8.40 22.77 -9.14
C ARG A 30 7.50 21.74 -8.46
N ILE A 31 8.02 20.55 -8.19
CA ILE A 31 7.26 19.50 -7.49
C ILE A 31 6.81 20.00 -6.11
N TYR A 32 7.68 20.63 -5.32
CA TYR A 32 7.32 21.10 -3.97
C TYR A 32 6.23 22.17 -3.98
N GLN A 33 6.12 23.00 -5.02
CA GLN A 33 5.08 24.01 -5.13
C GLN A 33 3.66 23.42 -5.28
N ASP A 34 3.58 22.19 -5.77
CA ASP A 34 2.30 21.53 -6.08
C ASP A 34 1.85 20.53 -5.01
N LEU A 35 2.68 20.27 -3.97
CA LEU A 35 2.40 19.25 -2.97
C LEU A 35 1.54 19.77 -1.81
N LEU A 36 0.58 18.98 -1.40
CA LEU A 36 -0.11 19.13 -0.12
C LEU A 36 0.84 18.81 1.06
N PRO A 37 0.58 19.34 2.27
CA PRO A 37 1.50 19.18 3.40
C PRO A 37 1.90 17.74 3.74
N HIS A 38 0.97 16.79 3.64
CA HIS A 38 1.26 15.37 3.87
C HIS A 38 2.05 14.73 2.71
N GLN A 39 1.81 15.16 1.47
CA GLN A 39 2.56 14.74 0.30
C GLN A 39 3.99 15.30 0.36
N GLU A 40 4.14 16.55 0.78
CA GLU A 40 5.45 17.19 0.97
C GLU A 40 6.29 16.44 2.02
N LYS A 41 5.69 16.10 3.18
CA LYS A 41 6.36 15.27 4.19
C LYS A 41 6.81 13.93 3.62
N PHE A 42 5.96 13.27 2.85
CA PHE A 42 6.27 12.00 2.19
C PHE A 42 7.42 12.14 1.19
N CYS A 43 7.37 13.17 0.37
CA CYS A 43 8.40 13.43 -0.64
C CYS A 43 9.75 13.81 -0.03
N LYS A 44 9.76 14.64 1.02
CA LYS A 44 10.99 15.10 1.70
C LYS A 44 11.70 14.02 2.52
N ASP A 45 11.00 13.02 2.99
CA ASP A 45 11.61 11.96 3.80
C ASP A 45 12.47 11.03 2.92
N ILE A 46 13.76 11.24 2.95
CA ILE A 46 14.78 10.42 2.26
C ILE A 46 15.65 9.63 3.24
N ASP A 47 15.43 9.81 4.53
CA ASP A 47 16.26 9.23 5.59
C ASP A 47 15.80 7.81 5.98
N HIS A 48 14.50 7.55 5.92
CA HIS A 48 13.97 6.24 6.23
C HIS A 48 14.05 5.31 5.01
N ARG A 49 14.59 4.13 5.23
CA ARG A 49 14.71 3.12 4.16
C ARG A 49 13.36 2.56 3.70
N LYS A 50 12.36 2.56 4.57
CA LYS A 50 10.99 2.16 4.29
C LYS A 50 10.03 3.27 4.70
N LEU A 51 9.23 3.74 3.78
CA LEU A 51 8.30 4.84 3.98
C LEU A 51 6.91 4.47 3.47
N ALA A 52 5.87 4.78 4.23
CA ALA A 52 4.49 4.64 3.77
C ALA A 52 3.70 5.93 3.93
N LEU A 53 2.82 6.18 2.96
CA LEU A 53 1.76 7.19 3.02
C LEU A 53 0.42 6.47 2.98
N VAL A 54 -0.28 6.47 4.12
CA VAL A 54 -1.57 5.80 4.30
C VAL A 54 -2.65 6.84 4.47
N CYS A 55 -3.57 6.91 3.52
CA CYS A 55 -4.54 8.00 3.48
C CYS A 55 -5.94 7.52 3.11
N GLY A 56 -6.93 8.34 3.44
CA GLY A 56 -8.29 8.22 2.92
C GLY A 56 -8.39 8.36 1.39
N PHE A 57 -9.56 8.05 0.86
CA PHE A 57 -9.87 8.24 -0.56
C PHE A 57 -9.73 9.71 -0.97
N GLY A 58 -9.22 9.95 -2.17
CA GLY A 58 -9.09 11.31 -2.70
C GLY A 58 -7.99 12.17 -2.05
N ALA A 59 -7.22 11.67 -1.09
CA ALA A 59 -6.12 12.41 -0.46
C ALA A 59 -4.89 12.62 -1.37
N GLY A 60 -4.90 12.13 -2.61
CA GLY A 60 -3.83 12.34 -3.59
C GLY A 60 -2.65 11.38 -3.43
N LYS A 61 -2.89 10.12 -3.02
CA LYS A 61 -1.86 9.07 -2.83
C LYS A 61 -1.01 8.81 -4.08
N THR A 62 -1.65 8.51 -5.21
CA THR A 62 -0.95 8.22 -6.47
C THR A 62 -0.16 9.43 -6.97
N TYR A 63 -0.70 10.64 -6.78
CA TYR A 63 0.01 11.89 -7.05
C TYR A 63 1.31 11.96 -6.23
N ALA A 64 1.23 11.74 -4.91
CA ALA A 64 2.38 11.73 -4.02
C ALA A 64 3.41 10.64 -4.38
N LEU A 65 2.94 9.46 -4.76
CA LEU A 65 3.80 8.35 -5.19
C LEU A 65 4.60 8.72 -6.44
N CYS A 66 3.94 9.26 -7.47
CA CYS A 66 4.59 9.68 -8.71
C CYS A 66 5.55 10.85 -8.46
N SER A 67 5.16 11.83 -7.64
CA SER A 67 6.03 12.94 -7.22
C SER A 67 7.29 12.44 -6.54
N LYS A 68 7.14 11.52 -5.59
CA LYS A 68 8.26 10.86 -4.90
C LYS A 68 9.17 10.10 -5.87
N ALA A 69 8.59 9.39 -6.84
CA ALA A 69 9.34 8.67 -7.85
C ALA A 69 10.23 9.60 -8.67
N VAL A 70 9.68 10.74 -9.12
CA VAL A 70 10.43 11.75 -9.89
C VAL A 70 11.49 12.43 -9.03
N MET A 71 11.19 12.77 -7.77
CA MET A 71 12.20 13.35 -6.87
C MET A 71 13.35 12.39 -6.62
N LEU A 72 13.08 11.11 -6.36
CA LEU A 72 14.13 10.11 -6.20
C LEU A 72 14.90 9.87 -7.50
N ALA A 73 14.27 10.04 -8.66
CA ALA A 73 14.95 10.01 -9.96
C ALA A 73 15.95 11.18 -10.10
N CYS A 74 15.56 12.41 -9.71
CA CYS A 74 16.47 13.56 -9.68
C CYS A 74 17.69 13.34 -8.78
N MET A 75 17.50 12.65 -7.64
CA MET A 75 18.60 12.37 -6.69
C MET A 75 19.50 11.21 -7.12
N ASN A 76 19.07 10.43 -8.12
CA ASN A 76 19.73 9.20 -8.56
C ASN A 76 19.92 9.17 -10.09
N ILE A 77 20.49 10.24 -10.64
CA ILE A 77 20.81 10.32 -12.08
C ILE A 77 21.73 9.16 -12.49
N GLY A 78 21.47 8.58 -13.65
CA GLY A 78 22.21 7.42 -14.18
C GLY A 78 21.77 6.07 -13.62
N HIS A 79 20.77 6.05 -12.73
CA HIS A 79 20.27 4.82 -12.09
C HIS A 79 18.87 4.45 -12.57
N VAL A 80 18.35 3.36 -11.99
CA VAL A 80 17.05 2.79 -12.32
C VAL A 80 16.23 2.66 -11.05
N SER A 81 14.95 3.05 -11.12
CA SER A 81 13.94 2.79 -10.11
C SER A 81 12.76 1.98 -10.67
N ALA A 82 11.87 1.53 -9.81
CA ALA A 82 10.67 0.82 -10.24
C ALA A 82 9.44 1.29 -9.46
N VAL A 83 8.30 1.38 -10.13
CA VAL A 83 7.00 1.68 -9.51
C VAL A 83 6.01 0.59 -9.88
N PHE A 84 5.23 0.17 -8.89
CA PHE A 84 4.34 -0.96 -9.00
C PHE A 84 2.89 -0.58 -8.73
N GLN A 85 2.00 -1.20 -9.50
CA GLN A 85 0.56 -1.25 -9.25
C GLN A 85 0.12 -2.69 -8.98
N PRO A 86 -0.99 -2.93 -8.30
CA PRO A 86 -1.53 -4.27 -8.12
C PRO A 86 -1.74 -5.01 -9.42
N THR A 87 -2.36 -4.37 -10.41
CA THR A 87 -2.77 -4.99 -11.67
C THR A 87 -2.34 -4.19 -12.90
N ALA A 88 -2.32 -4.84 -14.06
CA ALA A 88 -1.99 -4.19 -15.33
C ALA A 88 -3.03 -3.12 -15.78
N PRO A 89 -4.35 -3.31 -15.59
CA PRO A 89 -5.30 -2.23 -15.81
C PRO A 89 -5.02 -0.99 -14.95
N MET A 90 -4.83 -1.14 -13.63
CA MET A 90 -4.50 -0.01 -12.75
C MET A 90 -3.21 0.69 -13.16
N LEU A 91 -2.20 -0.08 -13.56
CA LEU A 91 -0.95 0.47 -14.04
C LEU A 91 -1.16 1.37 -15.27
N ARG A 92 -1.95 0.90 -16.25
CA ARG A 92 -2.22 1.64 -17.49
C ARG A 92 -3.16 2.81 -17.27
N ASP A 93 -4.27 2.59 -16.58
CA ASP A 93 -5.40 3.52 -16.53
C ASP A 93 -5.21 4.59 -15.42
N ILE A 94 -4.38 4.32 -14.42
CA ILE A 94 -4.12 5.22 -13.30
C ILE A 94 -2.67 5.71 -13.32
N LEU A 95 -1.70 4.81 -13.14
CA LEU A 95 -0.32 5.21 -12.89
C LEU A 95 0.33 5.89 -14.11
N ILE A 96 0.22 5.30 -15.30
CA ILE A 96 0.79 5.89 -16.54
C ILE A 96 0.13 7.23 -16.83
N ARG A 97 -1.19 7.32 -16.67
CA ARG A 97 -1.91 8.58 -16.87
C ARG A 97 -1.42 9.66 -15.91
N THR A 98 -1.32 9.35 -14.61
CA THR A 98 -0.84 10.31 -13.60
C THR A 98 0.61 10.72 -13.88
N PHE A 99 1.50 9.80 -14.27
CA PHE A 99 2.87 10.16 -14.65
C PHE A 99 2.89 11.12 -15.84
N ASN A 100 2.14 10.85 -16.91
CA ASN A 100 2.09 11.74 -18.08
C ASN A 100 1.63 13.14 -17.69
N GLU A 101 0.51 13.24 -16.95
CA GLU A 101 -0.04 14.52 -16.48
C GLU A 101 1.00 15.32 -15.66
N LEU A 102 1.72 14.67 -14.75
CA LEU A 102 2.72 15.31 -13.89
C LEU A 102 4.00 15.68 -14.64
N LEU A 103 4.52 14.81 -15.49
CA LEU A 103 5.73 15.08 -16.27
C LEU A 103 5.50 16.26 -17.23
N ASP A 104 4.32 16.33 -17.85
CA ASP A 104 3.92 17.46 -18.71
C ASP A 104 3.74 18.75 -17.88
N GLN A 105 3.07 18.69 -16.73
CA GLN A 105 2.88 19.82 -15.81
C GLN A 105 4.22 20.42 -15.35
N TRP A 106 5.18 19.57 -14.99
CA TRP A 106 6.50 20.00 -14.53
C TRP A 106 7.49 20.24 -15.68
N GLN A 107 7.06 20.05 -16.92
CA GLN A 107 7.86 20.24 -18.12
C GLN A 107 9.16 19.39 -18.06
N ILE A 108 9.06 18.14 -17.66
CA ILE A 108 10.16 17.20 -17.62
C ILE A 108 10.18 16.43 -18.94
N PRO A 109 11.22 16.53 -19.74
CA PRO A 109 11.35 15.75 -20.97
C PRO A 109 11.50 14.26 -20.66
N TYR A 110 10.75 13.43 -21.38
CA TYR A 110 10.79 11.99 -21.20
C TYR A 110 10.57 11.23 -22.51
N THR A 111 11.02 9.99 -22.52
CA THR A 111 10.58 8.98 -23.50
C THR A 111 9.82 7.89 -22.77
N PHE A 112 8.70 7.46 -23.33
CA PHE A 112 7.88 6.38 -22.80
C PHE A 112 7.90 5.19 -23.75
N ARG A 113 8.31 4.02 -23.26
CA ARG A 113 8.27 2.74 -23.97
C ARG A 113 7.19 1.86 -23.36
N ALA A 114 6.15 1.51 -24.12
CA ALA A 114 5.07 0.69 -23.64
C ALA A 114 5.34 -0.82 -23.69
N SER A 115 6.14 -1.29 -24.65
CA SER A 115 6.37 -2.72 -24.92
C SER A 115 7.89 -3.00 -24.98
N PRO A 116 8.36 -4.19 -24.54
CA PRO A 116 7.60 -5.31 -23.97
C PRO A 116 7.12 -5.10 -22.54
N LEU A 117 7.69 -4.15 -21.82
CA LEU A 117 7.31 -3.76 -20.46
C LEU A 117 7.40 -2.24 -20.35
N PRO A 118 6.39 -1.57 -19.77
CA PRO A 118 6.35 -0.12 -19.72
C PRO A 118 7.47 0.44 -18.85
N GLU A 119 8.08 1.53 -19.37
CA GLU A 119 9.11 2.29 -18.65
C GLU A 119 9.16 3.73 -19.15
N TYR A 120 9.59 4.64 -18.28
CA TYR A 120 9.96 6.00 -18.60
C TYR A 120 11.47 6.16 -18.54
N GLN A 121 12.01 6.95 -19.45
CA GLN A 121 13.35 7.54 -19.35
C GLN A 121 13.16 9.05 -19.24
N LEU A 122 13.47 9.61 -18.08
CA LEU A 122 13.41 11.04 -17.79
C LEU A 122 14.76 11.67 -18.07
N SER A 123 14.75 12.94 -18.51
CA SER A 123 15.96 13.64 -18.93
C SER A 123 16.11 15.01 -18.26
N TRP A 124 17.30 15.29 -17.76
CA TRP A 124 17.73 16.57 -17.16
C TRP A 124 19.09 16.99 -17.70
N GLU A 125 19.55 18.20 -17.41
CA GLU A 125 20.89 18.66 -17.78
C GLU A 125 21.97 17.73 -17.20
N GLU A 126 21.77 17.21 -16.00
CA GLU A 126 22.71 16.32 -15.28
C GLU A 126 22.70 14.88 -15.82
N GLY A 127 21.74 14.51 -16.66
CA GLY A 127 21.64 13.17 -17.24
C GLY A 127 20.25 12.58 -17.24
N THR A 128 20.16 11.28 -17.31
CA THR A 128 18.88 10.55 -17.42
C THR A 128 18.63 9.59 -16.25
N HIS A 129 17.38 9.24 -16.02
CA HIS A 129 16.97 8.20 -15.07
C HIS A 129 15.85 7.34 -15.67
N THR A 130 15.88 6.04 -15.41
CA THR A 130 14.84 5.12 -15.89
C THR A 130 13.91 4.69 -14.78
N ILE A 131 12.59 4.85 -14.99
CA ILE A 131 11.53 4.36 -14.08
C ILE A 131 10.83 3.18 -14.74
N LEU A 132 11.02 1.98 -14.19
CA LEU A 132 10.34 0.77 -14.63
C LEU A 132 8.93 0.71 -14.04
N LEU A 133 7.92 0.49 -14.86
CA LEU A 133 6.55 0.29 -14.39
C LEU A 133 6.19 -1.20 -14.41
N ARG A 134 5.75 -1.73 -13.27
CA ARG A 134 5.53 -3.17 -13.09
C ARG A 134 4.24 -3.44 -12.33
N THR A 135 3.77 -4.69 -12.35
CA THR A 135 2.66 -5.13 -11.49
C THR A 135 3.19 -5.95 -10.32
N MET A 136 2.54 -5.80 -9.16
CA MET A 136 2.95 -6.53 -7.95
C MET A 136 2.87 -8.05 -8.13
N LEU A 137 1.96 -8.54 -8.95
CA LEU A 137 1.86 -9.97 -9.28
C LEU A 137 3.10 -10.52 -10.03
N THR A 138 3.93 -9.64 -10.59
CA THR A 138 5.13 -10.02 -11.35
C THR A 138 6.43 -9.55 -10.69
N TYR A 139 6.43 -9.35 -9.36
CA TYR A 139 7.59 -8.85 -8.61
C TYR A 139 8.86 -9.71 -8.79
N GLN A 140 8.72 -11.01 -9.12
CA GLN A 140 9.85 -11.89 -9.38
C GLN A 140 10.72 -11.41 -10.56
N ARG A 141 10.17 -10.59 -11.47
CA ARG A 141 10.91 -9.99 -12.59
C ARG A 141 11.94 -8.94 -12.17
N LEU A 142 11.93 -8.55 -10.88
CA LEU A 142 13.00 -7.74 -10.30
C LEU A 142 14.32 -8.50 -10.12
N ARG A 143 14.31 -9.83 -10.25
CA ARG A 143 15.54 -10.63 -10.13
C ARG A 143 16.59 -10.13 -11.13
N GLY A 144 17.80 -9.90 -10.63
CA GLY A 144 18.92 -9.40 -11.44
C GLY A 144 18.98 -7.87 -11.58
N GLN A 145 17.93 -7.12 -11.22
CA GLN A 145 17.94 -5.66 -11.26
C GLN A 145 18.77 -5.06 -10.11
N ASN A 146 19.40 -3.92 -10.38
CA ASN A 146 20.00 -3.03 -9.38
C ASN A 146 19.19 -1.75 -9.38
N LEU A 147 18.47 -1.49 -8.30
CA LEU A 147 17.55 -0.36 -8.19
C LEU A 147 18.03 0.60 -7.10
N CYS A 148 17.70 1.88 -7.27
CA CYS A 148 17.85 2.89 -6.24
C CYS A 148 16.56 3.07 -5.44
N ALA A 149 15.41 2.98 -6.08
CA ALA A 149 14.13 3.18 -5.41
C ALA A 149 13.06 2.22 -5.92
N VAL A 150 12.13 1.85 -5.04
CA VAL A 150 10.95 1.04 -5.41
C VAL A 150 9.71 1.60 -4.72
N GLY A 151 8.71 1.96 -5.52
CA GLY A 151 7.41 2.45 -5.08
C GLY A 151 6.30 1.43 -5.29
N PHE A 152 5.39 1.28 -4.33
CA PHE A 152 4.17 0.48 -4.44
C PHE A 152 2.96 1.38 -4.25
N ASP A 153 2.02 1.37 -5.21
CA ASP A 153 0.72 2.03 -5.05
C ASP A 153 -0.36 1.01 -4.72
N GLU A 154 -1.31 1.40 -3.87
CA GLU A 154 -2.43 0.56 -3.39
C GLU A 154 -2.00 -0.83 -2.91
N ALA A 155 -0.93 -0.87 -2.11
CA ALA A 155 -0.24 -2.11 -1.73
C ALA A 155 -1.07 -3.06 -0.85
N ASP A 156 -2.05 -2.56 -0.10
CA ASP A 156 -2.94 -3.38 0.75
C ASP A 156 -4.09 -4.06 -0.02
N THR A 157 -4.25 -3.75 -1.31
CA THR A 157 -5.29 -4.38 -2.15
C THR A 157 -4.93 -5.79 -2.62
N ILE A 158 -3.67 -6.21 -2.44
CA ILE A 158 -3.22 -7.59 -2.72
C ILE A 158 -3.07 -8.39 -1.42
N PRO A 159 -3.08 -9.73 -1.49
CA PRO A 159 -2.88 -10.56 -0.31
C PRO A 159 -1.61 -10.18 0.46
N LYS A 160 -1.72 -10.08 1.79
CA LYS A 160 -0.61 -9.70 2.70
C LYS A 160 0.70 -10.44 2.40
N ARG A 161 0.63 -11.75 2.18
CA ARG A 161 1.80 -12.60 1.87
C ARG A 161 2.50 -12.17 0.59
N ASP A 162 1.73 -11.77 -0.43
CA ASP A 162 2.26 -11.37 -1.73
C ASP A 162 2.90 -9.97 -1.63
N ALA A 163 2.26 -9.04 -0.91
CA ALA A 163 2.81 -7.70 -0.65
C ALA A 163 4.14 -7.80 0.14
N GLU A 164 4.20 -8.64 1.17
CA GLU A 164 5.41 -8.89 1.94
C GLU A 164 6.53 -9.50 1.10
N SER A 165 6.21 -10.50 0.28
CA SER A 165 7.17 -11.14 -0.63
C SER A 165 7.71 -10.16 -1.67
N ALA A 166 6.84 -9.30 -2.23
CA ALA A 166 7.20 -8.27 -3.18
C ALA A 166 8.10 -7.20 -2.54
N MET A 167 7.77 -6.73 -1.32
CA MET A 167 8.61 -5.79 -0.58
C MET A 167 9.99 -6.38 -0.28
N ASN A 168 10.06 -7.62 0.20
CA ASN A 168 11.33 -8.28 0.51
C ASN A 168 12.21 -8.42 -0.74
N MET A 169 11.60 -8.75 -1.89
CA MET A 169 12.30 -8.76 -3.18
C MET A 169 12.79 -7.36 -3.56
N ALA A 170 11.98 -6.32 -3.41
CA ALA A 170 12.35 -4.94 -3.68
C ALA A 170 13.53 -4.49 -2.82
N LEU A 171 13.45 -4.70 -1.50
CA LEU A 171 14.53 -4.34 -0.55
C LEU A 171 15.86 -5.02 -0.91
N ALA A 172 15.82 -6.27 -1.38
CA ALA A 172 17.01 -6.99 -1.83
C ALA A 172 17.58 -6.44 -3.15
N ARG A 173 16.86 -5.57 -3.86
CA ARG A 173 17.31 -4.91 -5.11
C ARG A 173 17.77 -3.48 -4.90
N LEU A 174 17.49 -2.86 -3.74
CA LEU A 174 17.96 -1.51 -3.38
C LEU A 174 19.46 -1.54 -3.05
N ARG A 175 20.29 -1.41 -4.06
CA ARG A 175 21.75 -1.51 -3.95
C ARG A 175 22.53 -0.63 -4.95
N SER A 176 21.86 0.36 -5.54
CA SER A 176 22.49 1.35 -6.42
C SER A 176 21.95 2.74 -6.10
N GLY A 177 22.65 3.78 -6.56
CA GLY A 177 22.26 5.18 -6.37
C GLY A 177 22.64 5.77 -5.02
N ASN A 178 22.41 7.08 -4.91
CA ASN A 178 22.74 7.88 -3.73
C ASN A 178 21.69 7.73 -2.62
N VAL A 179 20.41 7.69 -2.99
CA VAL A 179 19.29 7.51 -2.06
C VAL A 179 18.62 6.17 -2.39
N GLN A 180 18.60 5.27 -1.42
CA GLN A 180 18.03 3.94 -1.56
C GLN A 180 16.77 3.81 -0.69
N GLN A 181 15.58 3.83 -1.31
CA GLN A 181 14.34 3.85 -0.58
C GLN A 181 13.28 2.93 -1.17
N PHE A 182 12.58 2.20 -0.29
CA PHE A 182 11.28 1.59 -0.55
C PHE A 182 10.18 2.51 -0.02
N TYR A 183 9.20 2.83 -0.86
CA TYR A 183 8.07 3.66 -0.46
C TYR A 183 6.75 3.07 -0.96
N ALA A 184 5.68 3.29 -0.21
CA ALA A 184 4.37 2.75 -0.54
C ALA A 184 3.26 3.75 -0.25
N THR A 185 2.20 3.67 -1.04
CA THR A 185 0.96 4.40 -0.80
C THR A 185 -0.19 3.41 -0.77
N THR A 186 -1.14 3.59 0.13
CA THR A 186 -2.34 2.76 0.20
C THR A 186 -3.47 3.42 1.00
N THR A 187 -4.68 2.96 0.78
CA THR A 187 -5.79 3.16 1.70
C THR A 187 -5.76 2.05 2.73
N PRO A 188 -6.11 2.29 4.02
CA PRO A 188 -6.16 1.21 5.01
C PRO A 188 -7.22 0.16 4.64
N GLU A 189 -6.80 -1.05 4.35
CA GLU A 189 -7.67 -2.21 4.10
C GLU A 189 -7.66 -3.15 5.32
N GLY A 190 -7.97 -2.60 6.49
CA GLY A 190 -7.92 -3.33 7.76
C GLY A 190 -6.50 -3.43 8.34
N HIS A 191 -6.25 -4.50 9.09
CA HIS A 191 -4.94 -4.80 9.65
C HIS A 191 -4.09 -5.64 8.65
N GLY A 192 -3.97 -5.12 7.41
CA GLY A 192 -3.27 -5.73 6.29
C GLY A 192 -1.75 -5.67 6.41
N TRP A 193 -1.09 -5.77 5.26
CA TRP A 193 0.36 -5.72 5.17
C TRP A 193 0.94 -4.38 5.62
N ALA A 194 0.31 -3.27 5.24
CA ALA A 194 0.81 -1.94 5.58
C ALA A 194 0.72 -1.68 7.09
N PHE A 195 -0.38 -2.08 7.75
CA PHE A 195 -0.50 -2.02 9.21
C PHE A 195 0.61 -2.81 9.91
N GLU A 196 0.80 -4.07 9.52
CA GLU A 196 1.80 -4.93 10.15
C GLU A 196 3.22 -4.38 9.95
N THR A 197 3.52 -3.82 8.78
CA THR A 197 4.87 -3.37 8.42
C THR A 197 5.23 -2.00 8.99
N PHE A 198 4.30 -1.05 8.89
CA PHE A 198 4.58 0.37 9.15
C PHE A 198 4.05 0.88 10.50
N GLU A 199 3.09 0.17 11.11
CA GLU A 199 2.54 0.52 12.42
C GLU A 199 2.98 -0.47 13.49
N LYS A 200 2.53 -1.74 13.41
CA LYS A 200 2.72 -2.74 14.46
C LYS A 200 4.18 -3.18 14.63
N ASN A 201 4.88 -3.47 13.54
CA ASN A 201 6.26 -3.95 13.53
C ASN A 201 7.23 -2.88 13.03
N LYS A 202 6.94 -1.61 13.32
CA LYS A 202 7.75 -0.47 12.92
C LYS A 202 9.17 -0.59 13.46
N LYS A 203 10.16 -0.46 12.55
CA LYS A 203 11.58 -0.46 12.87
C LYS A 203 12.14 0.97 12.79
N SER A 204 13.36 1.18 13.28
CA SER A 204 14.02 2.49 13.25
C SER A 204 14.23 3.08 11.85
N ASP A 205 14.32 2.20 10.82
CA ASP A 205 14.46 2.56 9.41
C ASP A 205 13.12 2.74 8.67
N THR A 206 12.01 2.80 9.43
CA THR A 206 10.65 2.79 8.88
C THR A 206 9.87 4.02 9.33
N ALA A 207 9.21 4.71 8.41
CA ALA A 207 8.30 5.82 8.70
C ALA A 207 6.91 5.59 8.10
N LEU A 208 5.91 6.13 8.79
CA LEU A 208 4.51 6.16 8.38
C LEU A 208 4.01 7.59 8.44
N ILE A 209 3.36 8.01 7.36
CA ILE A 209 2.63 9.27 7.27
C ILE A 209 1.18 8.92 7.01
N GLN A 210 0.27 9.55 7.75
CA GLN A 210 -1.18 9.38 7.58
C GLN A 210 -1.83 10.71 7.24
N ALA A 211 -2.87 10.66 6.40
CA ALA A 211 -3.66 11.82 6.04
C ALA A 211 -5.13 11.45 5.81
N LYS A 212 -5.99 12.44 5.97
CA LYS A 212 -7.43 12.32 5.78
C LYS A 212 -7.82 12.79 4.38
N SER A 213 -8.99 12.39 3.90
CA SER A 213 -9.56 12.94 2.67
C SER A 213 -9.73 14.46 2.75
N SER A 214 -10.12 14.99 3.92
CA SER A 214 -10.28 16.43 4.15
C SER A 214 -8.98 17.24 4.06
N ASP A 215 -7.81 16.60 4.07
CA ASP A 215 -6.52 17.28 3.91
C ASP A 215 -6.24 17.63 2.43
N ASN A 216 -7.13 17.21 1.51
CA ASN A 216 -7.12 17.62 0.11
C ASN A 216 -8.19 18.67 -0.16
N PRO A 217 -7.84 19.94 -0.32
CA PRO A 217 -8.77 21.03 -0.57
C PRO A 217 -9.33 21.05 -2.01
N PHE A 218 -8.82 20.20 -2.89
CA PHE A 218 -9.26 20.13 -4.29
C PHE A 218 -10.41 19.13 -4.52
N LEU A 219 -10.87 18.45 -3.47
CA LEU A 219 -12.02 17.57 -3.57
C LEU A 219 -13.31 18.39 -3.73
N PRO A 220 -14.27 17.94 -4.55
CA PRO A 220 -15.59 18.55 -4.61
C PRO A 220 -16.26 18.59 -3.23
N ASP A 221 -16.98 19.67 -2.92
CA ASP A 221 -17.68 19.85 -1.64
C ASP A 221 -18.66 18.69 -1.33
N THR A 222 -19.20 18.05 -2.37
CA THR A 222 -20.11 16.91 -2.26
C THR A 222 -19.42 15.57 -2.00
N PHE A 223 -18.10 15.47 -2.17
CA PHE A 223 -17.37 14.20 -2.08
C PHE A 223 -17.46 13.59 -0.68
N ILE A 224 -17.03 14.31 0.33
CA ILE A 224 -17.02 13.82 1.73
C ILE A 224 -18.43 13.54 2.24
N PRO A 225 -19.43 14.44 2.07
CA PRO A 225 -20.82 14.15 2.45
C PRO A 225 -21.38 12.88 1.80
N SER A 226 -21.15 12.68 0.50
CA SER A 226 -21.65 11.50 -0.21
C SER A 226 -21.10 10.18 0.36
N LEU A 227 -19.87 10.17 0.86
CA LEU A 227 -19.29 8.99 1.50
C LEU A 227 -19.90 8.73 2.88
N TYR A 228 -20.20 9.77 3.66
CA TYR A 228 -20.91 9.62 4.93
C TYR A 228 -22.34 9.06 4.77
N GLU A 229 -23.00 9.39 3.66
CA GLU A 229 -24.34 8.87 3.35
C GLU A 229 -24.33 7.40 2.93
N ASN A 230 -23.25 6.94 2.29
CA ASN A 230 -23.23 5.62 1.64
C ASN A 230 -22.37 4.57 2.36
N TYR A 231 -21.52 4.96 3.30
CA TYR A 231 -20.59 4.03 3.97
C TYR A 231 -20.91 3.90 5.46
N PRO A 232 -20.82 2.68 6.03
CA PRO A 232 -20.94 2.47 7.46
C PRO A 232 -19.78 3.14 8.23
N PRO A 233 -19.97 3.50 9.52
CA PRO A 233 -18.98 4.26 10.30
C PRO A 233 -17.58 3.68 10.34
N GLN A 234 -17.44 2.35 10.30
CA GLN A 234 -16.13 1.70 10.26
C GLN A 234 -15.38 1.97 8.94
N LEU A 235 -16.08 1.90 7.81
CA LEU A 235 -15.49 2.22 6.51
C LEU A 235 -15.15 3.72 6.38
N ILE A 236 -15.95 4.59 7.01
CA ILE A 236 -15.63 6.03 7.09
C ILE A 236 -14.29 6.26 7.80
N LYS A 237 -14.03 5.56 8.91
CA LYS A 237 -12.73 5.65 9.61
C LYS A 237 -11.57 5.25 8.72
N ALA A 238 -11.70 4.19 7.95
CA ALA A 238 -10.66 3.75 7.01
C ALA A 238 -10.55 4.67 5.79
N TYR A 239 -11.66 4.89 5.10
CA TYR A 239 -11.66 5.47 3.75
C TYR A 239 -11.66 7.00 3.73
N LEU A 240 -12.14 7.66 4.80
CA LEU A 240 -12.06 9.11 4.92
C LEU A 240 -10.97 9.58 5.90
N LEU A 241 -10.85 8.91 7.04
CA LEU A 241 -9.90 9.36 8.07
C LEU A 241 -8.52 8.70 7.96
N GLY A 242 -8.34 7.74 7.04
CA GLY A 242 -7.08 7.03 6.87
C GLY A 242 -6.66 6.22 8.11
N GLN A 243 -7.63 5.81 8.95
CA GLN A 243 -7.38 5.11 10.19
C GLN A 243 -7.39 3.60 10.01
N TRP A 244 -6.55 2.92 10.77
CA TRP A 244 -6.60 1.47 10.87
C TRP A 244 -7.86 1.02 11.59
N VAL A 245 -8.63 0.18 10.95
CA VAL A 245 -9.85 -0.41 11.50
C VAL A 245 -9.88 -1.89 11.13
N ASN A 246 -10.53 -2.69 11.93
CA ASN A 246 -10.73 -4.09 11.56
C ASN A 246 -11.86 -4.17 10.51
N LEU A 247 -11.46 -4.30 9.24
CA LEU A 247 -12.38 -4.43 8.11
C LEU A 247 -12.64 -5.90 7.73
N THR A 248 -12.34 -6.85 8.58
CA THR A 248 -12.60 -8.26 8.28
C THR A 248 -14.07 -8.43 7.92
N SER A 249 -14.34 -8.52 6.64
CA SER A 249 -15.60 -8.97 6.09
C SER A 249 -15.84 -10.38 6.61
N GLY A 250 -16.82 -10.54 7.49
CA GLY A 250 -17.08 -11.82 8.14
C GLY A 250 -16.92 -11.80 9.66
N GLN A 251 -16.83 -10.62 10.28
CA GLN A 251 -17.00 -10.53 11.71
C GLN A 251 -18.43 -10.94 12.04
N VAL A 252 -18.58 -12.20 12.45
CA VAL A 252 -19.87 -12.78 12.83
C VAL A 252 -20.51 -11.97 13.97
N TYR A 253 -19.67 -11.30 14.77
CA TYR A 253 -20.07 -10.46 15.90
C TYR A 253 -19.63 -9.01 15.64
N ASP A 254 -20.44 -8.28 14.88
CA ASP A 254 -20.19 -6.87 14.50
C ASP A 254 -20.17 -5.90 15.71
N ARG A 255 -20.82 -6.28 16.80
CA ARG A 255 -20.89 -5.51 18.06
C ARG A 255 -19.80 -5.90 19.07
N PHE A 256 -18.90 -6.82 18.73
CA PHE A 256 -17.83 -7.20 19.64
C PHE A 256 -16.81 -6.06 19.80
N SER A 257 -16.61 -5.62 21.04
CA SER A 257 -15.52 -4.73 21.44
C SER A 257 -14.67 -5.39 22.53
N ARG A 258 -13.36 -5.16 22.52
CA ARG A 258 -12.50 -5.71 23.58
C ARG A 258 -12.79 -5.08 24.94
N GLU A 259 -13.18 -3.82 24.97
CA GLU A 259 -13.48 -3.06 26.19
C GLU A 259 -14.70 -3.62 26.92
N ASP A 260 -15.74 -4.00 26.17
CA ASP A 260 -17.01 -4.46 26.73
C ASP A 260 -17.10 -5.98 26.88
N HIS A 261 -16.34 -6.74 26.07
CA HIS A 261 -16.57 -8.18 25.93
C HIS A 261 -15.37 -9.06 26.30
N VAL A 262 -14.20 -8.46 26.61
CA VAL A 262 -13.03 -9.20 27.09
C VAL A 262 -12.81 -8.95 28.57
N ILE A 263 -12.67 -10.02 29.34
CA ILE A 263 -12.38 -9.97 30.77
C ILE A 263 -10.93 -10.42 31.00
N ASP A 264 -10.21 -9.74 31.90
CA ASP A 264 -8.81 -10.05 32.20
C ASP A 264 -8.65 -11.28 33.11
N LYS A 265 -9.70 -11.63 33.85
CA LYS A 265 -9.69 -12.77 34.79
C LYS A 265 -11.01 -13.51 34.69
N ILE A 266 -10.92 -14.83 34.65
CA ILE A 266 -12.08 -15.72 34.74
C ILE A 266 -12.63 -15.60 36.16
N PRO A 267 -13.92 -15.25 36.35
CA PRO A 267 -14.50 -14.94 37.65
C PRO A 267 -14.85 -16.15 38.52
N PHE A 268 -14.62 -17.38 38.05
CA PHE A 268 -14.99 -18.63 38.69
C PHE A 268 -13.89 -19.69 38.56
N ASP A 269 -14.00 -20.77 39.39
CA ASP A 269 -13.08 -21.92 39.28
C ASP A 269 -13.60 -22.87 38.18
N THR A 270 -12.88 -22.88 37.04
CA THR A 270 -13.25 -23.69 35.86
C THR A 270 -13.29 -25.20 36.14
N LYS A 271 -12.65 -25.70 37.21
CA LYS A 271 -12.70 -27.09 37.59
C LYS A 271 -14.04 -27.52 38.25
N MET A 272 -14.80 -26.55 38.71
CA MET A 272 -16.08 -26.79 39.40
C MET A 272 -17.26 -26.52 38.47
N GLU A 273 -17.02 -26.05 37.23
CA GLU A 273 -18.08 -25.66 36.31
C GLU A 273 -18.29 -26.70 35.20
N THR A 274 -19.49 -26.69 34.64
CA THR A 274 -19.79 -27.48 33.45
C THR A 274 -19.24 -26.77 32.21
N LEU A 275 -18.32 -27.39 31.54
CA LEU A 275 -17.77 -26.86 30.30
C LEU A 275 -18.71 -27.12 29.12
N LEU A 276 -18.92 -26.08 28.34
CA LEU A 276 -19.68 -26.13 27.09
C LEU A 276 -18.69 -26.08 25.92
N CYS A 277 -18.79 -27.05 25.03
CA CYS A 277 -17.92 -27.13 23.84
C CYS A 277 -18.75 -26.85 22.58
N GLY A 278 -18.42 -25.78 21.86
CA GLY A 278 -18.94 -25.51 20.52
C GLY A 278 -17.95 -26.02 19.47
N VAL A 279 -18.31 -27.05 18.72
CA VAL A 279 -17.41 -27.71 17.75
C VAL A 279 -17.82 -27.38 16.32
N ASP A 280 -16.86 -26.93 15.51
CA ASP A 280 -16.97 -26.81 14.06
C ASP A 280 -16.21 -27.96 13.40
N PHE A 281 -16.97 -28.86 12.76
CA PHE A 281 -16.45 -30.03 12.07
C PHE A 281 -16.14 -29.66 10.62
N ASN A 282 -14.87 -29.42 10.31
CA ASN A 282 -14.45 -29.13 8.96
C ASN A 282 -13.39 -30.11 8.49
N VAL A 283 -13.36 -30.43 7.21
CA VAL A 283 -12.35 -31.33 6.62
C VAL A 283 -10.99 -30.64 6.74
N MET A 284 -10.08 -31.23 7.51
CA MET A 284 -8.70 -30.76 7.77
C MET A 284 -8.53 -29.55 8.72
N ASN A 285 -9.62 -29.02 9.31
CA ASN A 285 -9.53 -27.90 10.27
C ASN A 285 -10.70 -27.96 11.25
N CYS A 286 -10.72 -28.96 12.12
CA CYS A 286 -11.69 -28.99 13.21
C CYS A 286 -11.31 -27.96 14.28
N ASN A 287 -12.29 -27.21 14.76
CA ASN A 287 -12.09 -26.19 15.78
C ASN A 287 -13.11 -26.42 16.92
N CYS A 288 -12.72 -26.04 18.12
CA CYS A 288 -13.60 -26.06 19.30
C CYS A 288 -13.42 -24.80 20.12
N VAL A 289 -14.50 -24.22 20.55
CA VAL A 289 -14.53 -23.13 21.53
C VAL A 289 -15.05 -23.70 22.84
N VAL A 290 -14.32 -23.48 23.93
CA VAL A 290 -14.69 -23.92 25.26
C VAL A 290 -15.21 -22.74 26.06
N GLY A 291 -16.36 -22.90 26.68
CA GLY A 291 -16.97 -21.85 27.47
C GLY A 291 -17.68 -22.36 28.70
N VAL A 292 -18.04 -21.45 29.61
CA VAL A 292 -18.84 -21.68 30.81
C VAL A 292 -20.03 -20.72 30.79
N ARG A 293 -21.18 -21.24 31.20
CA ARG A 293 -22.37 -20.42 31.32
C ARG A 293 -22.44 -19.81 32.73
N ASP A 294 -22.41 -18.49 32.79
CA ASP A 294 -22.58 -17.71 34.01
C ASP A 294 -23.89 -16.91 33.91
N GLY A 295 -24.96 -17.50 34.44
CA GLY A 295 -26.30 -16.94 34.32
C GLY A 295 -26.79 -16.85 32.87
N GLU A 296 -27.01 -15.62 32.38
CA GLU A 296 -27.37 -15.34 30.99
C GLU A 296 -26.14 -15.10 30.08
N LYS A 297 -24.95 -15.09 30.65
CA LYS A 297 -23.70 -14.86 29.91
C LYS A 297 -23.04 -16.18 29.56
N LEU A 298 -22.36 -16.19 28.41
CA LEU A 298 -21.41 -17.25 28.02
C LEU A 298 -19.99 -16.68 28.07
N VAL A 299 -19.17 -17.21 28.95
CA VAL A 299 -17.77 -16.82 29.09
C VAL A 299 -16.92 -17.82 28.33
N ILE A 300 -16.30 -17.38 27.25
CA ILE A 300 -15.35 -18.20 26.48
C ILE A 300 -14.02 -18.18 27.22
N ILE A 301 -13.50 -19.35 27.52
CA ILE A 301 -12.30 -19.53 28.36
C ILE A 301 -11.12 -20.12 27.58
N ASP A 302 -11.40 -20.83 26.49
CA ASP A 302 -10.34 -21.41 25.66
C ASP A 302 -10.80 -21.67 24.22
N GLU A 303 -9.83 -21.87 23.31
CA GLU A 303 -10.01 -22.20 21.91
C GLU A 303 -9.02 -23.28 21.48
N ILE A 304 -9.53 -24.40 20.98
CA ILE A 304 -8.76 -25.45 20.34
C ILE A 304 -8.95 -25.30 18.82
N SER A 305 -7.89 -25.02 18.09
CA SER A 305 -7.99 -24.72 16.67
C SER A 305 -7.05 -25.58 15.81
N LYS A 306 -7.39 -25.70 14.51
CA LYS A 306 -6.57 -26.36 13.48
C LYS A 306 -6.28 -27.85 13.73
N GLN A 307 -7.19 -28.55 14.37
CA GLN A 307 -7.05 -29.99 14.51
C GLN A 307 -7.32 -30.70 13.17
N LYS A 308 -6.47 -31.65 12.81
CA LYS A 308 -6.51 -32.30 11.50
C LYS A 308 -7.77 -33.13 11.25
N ASP A 309 -8.37 -33.68 12.33
CA ASP A 309 -9.54 -34.53 12.31
C ASP A 309 -10.28 -34.51 13.67
N THR A 310 -11.42 -35.17 13.72
CA THR A 310 -12.25 -35.27 14.93
C THR A 310 -11.62 -36.06 16.06
N ASP A 311 -10.76 -37.02 15.74
CA ASP A 311 -10.08 -37.82 16.75
C ASP A 311 -9.01 -37.01 17.48
N ALA A 312 -8.24 -36.23 16.74
CA ALA A 312 -7.27 -35.28 17.29
C ALA A 312 -7.95 -34.24 18.17
N LEU A 313 -9.08 -33.67 17.73
CA LEU A 313 -9.86 -32.70 18.50
C LEU A 313 -10.41 -33.34 19.80
N ALA A 314 -10.95 -34.57 19.74
CA ALA A 314 -11.48 -35.26 20.89
C ALA A 314 -10.40 -35.63 21.93
N GLN A 315 -9.16 -35.82 21.51
CA GLN A 315 -8.03 -36.02 22.42
C GLN A 315 -7.62 -34.76 23.16
N GLU A 316 -7.72 -33.61 22.48
CA GLU A 316 -7.34 -32.32 23.07
C GLU A 316 -8.42 -31.77 24.02
N ILE A 317 -9.70 -32.12 23.81
CA ILE A 317 -10.82 -31.75 24.71
C ILE A 317 -10.81 -32.52 26.01
N LYS A 318 -10.19 -33.73 26.07
CA LYS A 318 -10.11 -34.58 27.28
C LYS A 318 -9.09 -34.05 28.28
#